data_8ae10b4a485680a79036080d6898db14
#
_entry.id   8ae10b4a485680a79036080d6898db14
#
_cell.length_a   1.000
_cell.length_b   1.000
_cell.length_c   1.000
_cell.angle_alpha   90.00
_cell.angle_beta   90.00
_cell.angle_gamma   90.00
#
_symmetry.space_group_name_H-M   'P 1'
#
loop_
_entity.id
_entity.type
_entity.pdbx_description
1 polymer ?
#
loop_
_entity_poly.entity_id
_entity_poly.type
_entity_poly.pdbx_seq_one_letter_code
_entity_poly.pdbx_strand_id
1 'polypeptide(L)'
;VTDRVLVSPAELFGDGVFETVHLRPDGPWLLDQHLARLARSAAMLGFTASAEEAAARVAALPPVTVESALRIIQTRESLHVTVAPIPDAVRQERQSGIRVLSAAVGPPPPWSLAGAKTLSYGPNFAARRWARAQGGDDLLWVSHDGYALEAPTASVVWLTGGELCSVPPEEAGILAGTTAAELLSRCSSAGLRGSYRMVTLDELTRADAIWFASALRGLAEVTSLDGVPRARSPWTPRLLDLLGY
;
A
#
# COMPACT_ATOMS: atom_id res chain seq x y z
N VAL A 1 -16.43 12.13 28.78
CA VAL A 1 -15.98 13.38 28.14
C VAL A 1 -15.98 13.13 26.65
N THR A 2 -16.89 13.75 25.94
CA THR A 2 -16.90 13.69 24.47
C THR A 2 -15.94 14.76 23.98
N ASP A 3 -14.74 14.38 23.59
CA ASP A 3 -13.83 15.28 22.89
C ASP A 3 -14.48 15.69 21.57
N ARG A 4 -14.78 16.97 21.44
CA ARG A 4 -15.30 17.54 20.20
C ARG A 4 -14.11 17.74 19.26
N VAL A 5 -14.01 16.91 18.22
CA VAL A 5 -13.09 17.12 17.12
C VAL A 5 -13.82 17.94 16.07
N LEU A 6 -13.25 19.07 15.67
CA LEU A 6 -13.74 19.82 14.51
C LEU A 6 -13.34 19.04 13.26
N VAL A 7 -14.33 18.61 12.49
CA VAL A 7 -14.15 17.89 11.22
C VAL A 7 -14.69 18.77 10.11
N SER A 8 -13.88 19.05 9.09
CA SER A 8 -14.33 19.80 7.93
C SER A 8 -15.25 18.94 7.05
N PRO A 9 -16.11 19.54 6.22
CA PRO A 9 -16.89 18.79 5.24
C PRO A 9 -16.03 17.92 4.32
N ALA A 10 -14.85 18.40 3.92
CA ALA A 10 -13.92 17.66 3.09
C ALA A 10 -13.42 16.37 3.79
N GLU A 11 -13.04 16.46 5.06
CA GLU A 11 -12.67 15.28 5.86
C GLU A 11 -13.83 14.32 6.05
N LEU A 12 -15.03 14.85 6.34
CA LEU A 12 -16.24 14.05 6.57
C LEU A 12 -16.65 13.24 5.33
N PHE A 13 -16.53 13.84 4.14
CA PHE A 13 -16.94 13.20 2.89
C PHE A 13 -15.79 12.57 2.10
N GLY A 14 -14.56 12.62 2.65
CA GLY A 14 -13.41 11.96 2.06
C GLY A 14 -12.79 12.71 0.87
N ASP A 15 -13.05 14.03 0.74
CA ASP A 15 -12.46 14.91 -0.28
C ASP A 15 -11.09 15.43 0.20
N GLY A 16 -10.14 14.53 0.26
CA GLY A 16 -8.78 14.79 0.69
C GLY A 16 -7.88 13.60 0.40
N VAL A 17 -6.61 13.74 0.75
CA VAL A 17 -5.57 12.75 0.51
C VAL A 17 -4.87 12.40 1.82
N PHE A 18 -4.22 11.24 1.83
CA PHE A 18 -3.41 10.86 2.99
C PHE A 18 -2.20 10.04 2.60
N GLU A 19 -1.22 10.03 3.48
CA GLU A 19 -0.10 9.10 3.46
C GLU A 19 -0.02 8.30 4.74
N THR A 20 0.56 7.12 4.63
CA THR A 20 0.93 6.29 5.77
C THR A 20 2.39 5.93 5.63
N VAL A 21 3.20 6.44 6.53
CA VAL A 21 4.66 6.29 6.54
C VAL A 21 5.04 5.38 7.71
N HIS A 22 5.98 4.49 7.50
CA HIS A 22 6.59 3.72 8.57
C HIS A 22 7.56 4.62 9.33
N LEU A 23 7.18 5.05 10.52
CA LEU A 23 8.03 5.82 11.41
C LEU A 23 8.86 4.84 12.25
N ARG A 24 10.14 4.81 11.99
CA ARG A 24 11.12 3.96 12.65
C ARG A 24 11.89 4.77 13.72
N PRO A 25 12.62 4.13 14.64
CA PRO A 25 13.48 4.84 15.59
C PRO A 25 14.54 5.74 14.94
N ASP A 26 14.98 5.39 13.73
CA ASP A 26 15.95 6.14 12.92
C ASP A 26 15.30 7.18 11.99
N GLY A 27 13.97 7.27 11.98
CA GLY A 27 13.22 8.29 11.24
C GLY A 27 12.09 7.77 10.36
N PRO A 28 11.40 8.66 9.65
CA PRO A 28 10.29 8.30 8.76
C PRO A 28 10.82 7.68 7.45
N TRP A 29 10.53 6.41 7.24
CA TRP A 29 11.01 5.65 6.09
C TRP A 29 10.36 6.13 4.78
N LEU A 30 11.18 6.46 3.78
CA LEU A 30 10.78 6.93 2.45
C LEU A 30 9.90 8.20 2.48
N LEU A 31 10.13 9.12 3.41
CA LEU A 31 9.29 10.31 3.57
C LEU A 31 9.15 11.11 2.28
N ASP A 32 10.25 11.35 1.55
CA ASP A 32 10.25 12.15 0.32
C ASP A 32 9.36 11.51 -0.76
N GLN A 33 9.42 10.18 -0.92
CA GLN A 33 8.58 9.44 -1.87
C GLN A 33 7.09 9.52 -1.46
N HIS A 34 6.80 9.47 -0.16
CA HIS A 34 5.45 9.63 0.37
C HIS A 34 4.93 11.05 0.13
N LEU A 35 5.72 12.09 0.38
CA LEU A 35 5.34 13.48 0.13
C LEU A 35 5.14 13.75 -1.36
N ALA A 36 6.00 13.22 -2.22
CA ALA A 36 5.81 13.32 -3.67
C ALA A 36 4.52 12.64 -4.13
N ARG A 37 4.14 11.49 -3.54
CA ARG A 37 2.87 10.82 -3.86
C ARG A 37 1.67 11.58 -3.28
N LEU A 38 1.78 12.16 -2.09
CA LEU A 38 0.76 13.06 -1.53
C LEU A 38 0.45 14.21 -2.49
N ALA A 39 1.51 14.84 -3.02
CA ALA A 39 1.38 15.94 -3.98
C ALA A 39 0.69 15.51 -5.28
N ARG A 40 1.06 14.36 -5.84
CA ARG A 40 0.39 13.81 -7.03
C ARG A 40 -1.09 13.51 -6.75
N SER A 41 -1.40 12.89 -5.61
CA SER A 41 -2.78 12.60 -5.22
C SER A 41 -3.61 13.87 -5.03
N ALA A 42 -3.06 14.92 -4.40
CA ALA A 42 -3.72 16.20 -4.22
C ALA A 42 -4.00 16.89 -5.57
N ALA A 43 -3.05 16.85 -6.49
CA ALA A 43 -3.21 17.40 -7.85
C ALA A 43 -4.36 16.70 -8.61
N MET A 44 -4.54 15.39 -8.45
CA MET A 44 -5.69 14.65 -9.03
C MET A 44 -7.03 15.10 -8.43
N LEU A 45 -7.05 15.55 -7.18
CA LEU A 45 -8.23 16.15 -6.53
C LEU A 45 -8.33 17.68 -6.79
N GLY A 46 -7.45 18.24 -7.62
CA GLY A 46 -7.48 19.66 -8.03
C GLY A 46 -7.04 20.62 -6.94
N PHE A 47 -6.12 20.25 -6.04
CA PHE A 47 -5.48 21.16 -5.09
C PHE A 47 -3.98 20.88 -4.94
N THR A 48 -3.26 21.84 -4.38
CA THR A 48 -1.81 21.74 -4.14
C THR A 48 -1.56 21.23 -2.72
N ALA A 49 -0.76 20.16 -2.59
CA ALA A 49 -0.35 19.68 -1.29
C ALA A 49 0.68 20.61 -0.63
N SER A 50 0.57 20.78 0.70
CA SER A 50 1.52 21.52 1.54
C SER A 50 2.68 20.58 1.96
N ALA A 51 3.43 20.04 0.99
CA ALA A 51 4.45 19.03 1.25
C ALA A 51 5.57 19.52 2.16
N GLU A 52 6.00 20.78 2.00
CA GLU A 52 7.03 21.40 2.85
C GLU A 52 6.54 21.56 4.31
N GLU A 53 5.30 22.00 4.50
CA GLU A 53 4.69 22.11 5.82
C GLU A 53 4.52 20.72 6.45
N ALA A 54 4.10 19.73 5.67
CA ALA A 54 4.01 18.35 6.14
C ALA A 54 5.38 17.83 6.59
N ALA A 55 6.43 18.05 5.82
CA ALA A 55 7.80 17.69 6.19
C ALA A 55 8.26 18.39 7.48
N ALA A 56 7.98 19.69 7.61
CA ALA A 56 8.32 20.45 8.82
C ALA A 56 7.59 19.93 10.07
N ARG A 57 6.29 19.60 9.94
CA ARG A 57 5.51 19.00 11.04
C ARG A 57 6.02 17.61 11.41
N VAL A 58 6.42 16.80 10.44
CA VAL A 58 7.03 15.49 10.68
C VAL A 58 8.39 15.64 11.39
N ALA A 59 9.23 16.57 10.94
CA ALA A 59 10.52 16.84 11.57
C ALA A 59 10.42 17.34 13.03
N ALA A 60 9.31 18.00 13.38
CA ALA A 60 9.03 18.47 14.73
C ALA A 60 8.48 17.38 15.69
N LEU A 61 8.21 16.16 15.20
CA LEU A 61 7.74 15.07 16.04
C LEU A 61 8.84 14.61 17.02
N PRO A 62 8.47 14.23 18.23
CA PRO A 62 9.44 13.60 19.12
C PRO A 62 9.92 12.25 18.54
N PRO A 63 11.17 11.85 18.80
CA PRO A 63 11.67 10.56 18.37
C PRO A 63 10.84 9.42 18.98
N VAL A 64 10.63 8.37 18.18
CA VAL A 64 9.95 7.15 18.63
C VAL A 64 10.95 6.08 19.03
N THR A 65 10.63 5.29 20.03
CA THR A 65 11.47 4.16 20.49
C THR A 65 11.06 2.83 19.84
N VAL A 66 9.86 2.78 19.27
CA VAL A 66 9.30 1.61 18.58
C VAL A 66 8.71 2.02 17.25
N GLU A 67 8.70 1.11 16.31
CA GLU A 67 8.08 1.35 14.99
C GLU A 67 6.62 1.77 15.14
N SER A 68 6.23 2.82 14.42
CA SER A 68 4.92 3.46 14.52
C SER A 68 4.35 3.79 13.15
N ALA A 69 3.06 4.01 13.10
CA ALA A 69 2.34 4.47 11.92
C ALA A 69 2.24 6.00 11.96
N LEU A 70 2.99 6.68 11.10
CA LEU A 70 2.84 8.11 10.85
C LEU A 70 1.82 8.30 9.74
N ARG A 71 0.80 9.14 9.97
CA ARG A 71 -0.16 9.53 8.93
C ARG A 71 -0.09 11.03 8.69
N ILE A 72 -0.08 11.38 7.42
CA ILE A 72 -0.21 12.75 6.92
C ILE A 72 -1.56 12.78 6.22
N ILE A 73 -2.47 13.63 6.67
CA ILE A 73 -3.84 13.76 6.14
C ILE A 73 -3.98 15.21 5.68
N GLN A 74 -4.41 15.41 4.45
CA GLN A 74 -4.57 16.75 3.90
C GLN A 74 -5.83 16.90 3.07
N THR A 75 -6.55 17.97 3.33
CA THR A 75 -7.62 18.51 2.49
C THR A 75 -7.18 19.86 1.91
N ARG A 76 -8.08 20.57 1.22
CA ARG A 76 -7.83 21.96 0.79
C ARG A 76 -7.62 22.92 1.97
N GLU A 77 -8.20 22.62 3.12
CA GLU A 77 -8.35 23.53 4.26
C GLU A 77 -7.52 23.09 5.47
N SER A 78 -7.11 21.83 5.52
CA SER A 78 -6.46 21.26 6.71
C SER A 78 -5.26 20.37 6.36
N LEU A 79 -4.29 20.33 7.27
CA LEU A 79 -3.17 19.40 7.28
C LEU A 79 -3.02 18.82 8.69
N HIS A 80 -3.09 17.52 8.82
CA HIS A 80 -2.89 16.82 10.07
C HIS A 80 -1.74 15.80 9.95
N VAL A 81 -0.94 15.74 11.01
CA VAL A 81 0.10 14.72 11.16
C VAL A 81 -0.15 13.98 12.46
N THR A 82 -0.29 12.67 12.41
CA THR A 82 -0.58 11.83 13.57
C THR A 82 0.36 10.65 13.64
N VAL A 83 0.65 10.20 14.86
CA VAL A 83 1.45 8.99 15.12
C VAL A 83 0.62 8.04 15.97
N ALA A 84 0.61 6.77 15.59
CA ALA A 84 -0.10 5.71 16.30
C ALA A 84 0.71 4.41 16.29
N PRO A 85 0.50 3.50 17.23
CA PRO A 85 1.10 2.16 17.19
C PRO A 85 0.72 1.43 15.89
N ILE A 86 1.64 0.62 15.36
CA ILE A 86 1.31 -0.32 14.27
C ILE A 86 0.46 -1.45 14.88
N PRO A 87 -0.73 -1.74 14.30
CA PRO A 87 -1.57 -2.83 14.81
C PRO A 87 -0.84 -4.18 14.74
N ASP A 88 -0.99 -5.01 15.76
CA ASP A 88 -0.35 -6.33 15.83
C ASP A 88 -0.72 -7.24 14.65
N ALA A 89 -1.94 -7.12 14.14
CA ALA A 89 -2.37 -7.84 12.94
C ALA A 89 -1.48 -7.56 11.73
N VAL A 90 -0.94 -6.34 11.58
CA VAL A 90 -0.02 -5.98 10.49
C VAL A 90 1.32 -6.69 10.65
N ARG A 91 1.82 -6.79 11.89
CA ARG A 91 3.04 -7.56 12.20
C ARG A 91 2.84 -9.05 11.96
N GLN A 92 1.67 -9.59 12.34
CA GLN A 92 1.30 -10.98 12.09
C GLN A 92 1.23 -11.28 10.59
N GLU A 93 0.60 -10.40 9.79
CA GLU A 93 0.55 -10.55 8.33
C GLU A 93 1.96 -10.61 7.71
N ARG A 94 2.91 -9.81 8.22
CA ARG A 94 4.34 -9.85 7.81
C ARG A 94 4.99 -11.20 8.13
N GLN A 95 4.72 -11.77 9.31
CA GLN A 95 5.35 -13.00 9.79
C GLN A 95 4.70 -14.26 9.21
N SER A 96 3.37 -14.33 9.26
CA SER A 96 2.61 -15.53 8.91
C SER A 96 2.20 -15.59 7.45
N GLY A 97 2.27 -14.46 6.72
CA GLY A 97 1.68 -14.32 5.40
C GLY A 97 0.16 -14.15 5.47
N ILE A 98 -0.49 -14.17 4.31
CA ILE A 98 -1.91 -13.87 4.15
C ILE A 98 -2.57 -14.83 3.16
N ARG A 99 -3.85 -15.13 3.38
CA ARG A 99 -4.73 -15.81 2.42
C ARG A 99 -5.46 -14.75 1.61
N VAL A 100 -5.33 -14.79 0.31
CA VAL A 100 -5.88 -13.79 -0.60
C VAL A 100 -7.00 -14.40 -1.42
N LEU A 101 -8.10 -13.66 -1.55
CA LEU A 101 -9.15 -13.94 -2.53
C LEU A 101 -9.03 -12.92 -3.67
N SER A 102 -9.32 -13.34 -4.89
CA SER A 102 -9.43 -12.43 -6.03
C SER A 102 -10.89 -11.99 -6.24
N ALA A 103 -11.08 -10.78 -6.75
CA ALA A 103 -12.38 -10.30 -7.17
C ALA A 103 -12.25 -9.38 -8.38
N ALA A 104 -13.08 -9.64 -9.38
CA ALA A 104 -13.14 -8.80 -10.56
C ALA A 104 -13.78 -7.44 -10.24
N VAL A 105 -13.19 -6.38 -10.82
CA VAL A 105 -13.73 -5.02 -10.81
C VAL A 105 -14.06 -4.57 -12.22
N GLY A 106 -15.10 -3.78 -12.37
CA GLY A 106 -15.46 -3.17 -13.65
C GLY A 106 -14.43 -2.12 -14.10
N PRO A 107 -14.52 -1.66 -15.36
CA PRO A 107 -13.67 -0.57 -15.83
C PRO A 107 -13.90 0.69 -14.98
N PRO A 108 -12.82 1.45 -14.67
CA PRO A 108 -12.96 2.66 -13.89
C PRO A 108 -13.78 3.70 -14.66
N PRO A 109 -14.69 4.44 -13.99
CA PRO A 109 -15.40 5.54 -14.63
C PRO A 109 -14.43 6.69 -14.97
N PRO A 110 -14.80 7.60 -15.90
CA PRO A 110 -13.93 8.72 -16.30
C PRO A 110 -13.48 9.65 -15.16
N TRP A 111 -14.22 9.68 -14.05
CA TRP A 111 -13.91 10.46 -12.84
C TRP A 111 -13.19 9.62 -11.77
N SER A 112 -12.62 8.48 -12.12
CA SER A 112 -11.94 7.62 -11.17
C SER A 112 -10.70 8.29 -10.58
N LEU A 113 -10.53 8.14 -9.28
CA LEU A 113 -9.35 8.58 -8.52
C LEU A 113 -8.51 7.37 -8.08
N ALA A 114 -8.59 6.24 -8.78
CA ALA A 114 -7.90 5.00 -8.39
C ALA A 114 -6.38 5.16 -8.22
N GLY A 115 -5.75 6.01 -9.03
CA GLY A 115 -4.32 6.34 -8.88
C GLY A 115 -3.98 7.29 -7.71
N ALA A 116 -4.98 7.84 -7.01
CA ALA A 116 -4.78 8.75 -5.88
C ALA A 116 -5.01 8.06 -4.54
N LYS A 117 -4.24 8.47 -3.52
CA LYS A 117 -4.42 8.01 -2.14
C LYS A 117 -5.37 8.93 -1.40
N THR A 118 -6.69 8.76 -1.66
CA THR A 118 -7.74 9.62 -1.14
C THR A 118 -8.25 9.19 0.24
N LEU A 119 -8.92 10.08 0.96
CA LEU A 119 -9.63 9.76 2.21
C LEU A 119 -10.87 8.87 2.00
N SER A 120 -11.39 8.78 0.78
CA SER A 120 -12.55 7.94 0.43
C SER A 120 -12.21 6.43 0.45
N TYR A 121 -11.69 5.94 1.58
CA TYR A 121 -11.18 4.58 1.75
C TYR A 121 -12.25 3.55 2.16
N GLY A 122 -13.50 3.96 2.21
CA GLY A 122 -14.63 3.08 2.53
C GLY A 122 -14.70 1.82 1.68
N PRO A 123 -14.60 1.91 0.33
CA PRO A 123 -14.58 0.75 -0.57
C PRO A 123 -13.43 -0.21 -0.28
N ASN A 124 -12.22 0.30 -0.01
CA ASN A 124 -11.04 -0.50 0.32
C ASN A 124 -11.24 -1.33 1.59
N PHE A 125 -11.79 -0.72 2.64
CA PHE A 125 -12.11 -1.46 3.87
C PHE A 125 -13.29 -2.41 3.69
N ALA A 126 -14.29 -2.06 2.86
CA ALA A 126 -15.39 -2.96 2.55
C ALA A 126 -14.89 -4.22 1.83
N ALA A 127 -14.01 -4.08 0.86
CA ALA A 127 -13.38 -5.20 0.14
C ALA A 127 -12.62 -6.15 1.10
N ARG A 128 -11.82 -5.58 2.01
CA ARG A 128 -11.12 -6.41 3.03
C ARG A 128 -12.09 -7.10 3.99
N ARG A 129 -13.17 -6.42 4.42
CA ARG A 129 -14.19 -7.06 5.26
C ARG A 129 -14.90 -8.20 4.54
N TRP A 130 -15.21 -8.00 3.25
CA TRP A 130 -15.80 -9.04 2.42
C TRP A 130 -14.87 -10.25 2.30
N ALA A 131 -13.59 -10.06 2.00
CA ALA A 131 -12.61 -11.15 1.92
C ALA A 131 -12.54 -11.94 3.23
N ARG A 132 -12.51 -11.24 4.38
CA ARG A 132 -12.51 -11.89 5.70
C ARG A 132 -13.76 -12.69 5.99
N ALA A 133 -14.94 -12.22 5.58
CA ALA A 133 -16.18 -12.95 5.71
C ALA A 133 -16.21 -14.24 4.86
N GLN A 134 -15.39 -14.31 3.80
CA GLN A 134 -15.22 -15.49 2.94
C GLN A 134 -13.99 -16.34 3.35
N GLY A 135 -13.37 -16.08 4.50
CA GLY A 135 -12.25 -16.87 5.01
C GLY A 135 -10.85 -16.44 4.49
N GLY A 136 -10.76 -15.39 3.70
CA GLY A 136 -9.48 -14.75 3.32
C GLY A 136 -9.02 -13.73 4.37
N ASP A 137 -7.82 -13.20 4.21
CA ASP A 137 -7.26 -12.14 5.05
C ASP A 137 -7.24 -10.80 4.30
N ASP A 138 -7.07 -10.84 2.97
CA ASP A 138 -7.05 -9.67 2.09
C ASP A 138 -7.61 -10.03 0.70
N LEU A 139 -7.72 -9.04 -0.19
CA LEU A 139 -8.27 -9.15 -1.53
C LEU A 139 -7.27 -8.71 -2.58
N LEU A 140 -7.29 -9.35 -3.74
CA LEU A 140 -6.66 -8.90 -4.98
C LEU A 140 -7.75 -8.43 -5.94
N TRP A 141 -7.70 -7.18 -6.34
CA TRP A 141 -8.55 -6.69 -7.43
C TRP A 141 -8.00 -7.17 -8.78
N VAL A 142 -8.91 -7.66 -9.60
CA VAL A 142 -8.63 -8.12 -10.96
C VAL A 142 -9.50 -7.31 -11.91
N SER A 143 -8.92 -6.79 -12.98
CA SER A 143 -9.66 -6.05 -13.99
C SER A 143 -10.66 -6.96 -14.75
N HIS A 144 -11.62 -6.37 -15.42
CA HIS A 144 -12.65 -7.10 -16.17
C HIS A 144 -12.09 -7.97 -17.31
N ASP A 145 -10.89 -7.67 -17.80
CA ASP A 145 -10.13 -8.41 -18.81
C ASP A 145 -9.09 -9.36 -18.20
N GLY A 146 -9.15 -9.59 -16.88
CA GLY A 146 -8.41 -10.65 -16.19
C GLY A 146 -7.02 -10.30 -15.68
N TYR A 147 -6.59 -9.04 -15.75
CA TYR A 147 -5.30 -8.61 -15.21
C TYR A 147 -5.36 -8.35 -13.71
N ALA A 148 -4.36 -8.84 -12.98
CA ALA A 148 -4.16 -8.46 -11.58
C ALA A 148 -3.84 -6.97 -11.48
N LEU A 149 -4.45 -6.28 -10.51
CA LEU A 149 -4.29 -4.86 -10.27
C LEU A 149 -3.50 -4.62 -8.98
N GLU A 150 -4.18 -4.39 -7.90
CA GLU A 150 -3.62 -4.15 -6.57
C GLU A 150 -4.53 -4.71 -5.47
N ALA A 151 -4.06 -4.75 -4.25
CA ALA A 151 -4.89 -5.01 -3.08
C ALA A 151 -5.50 -3.70 -2.56
N PRO A 152 -6.57 -3.75 -1.75
CA PRO A 152 -7.20 -2.56 -1.17
C PRO A 152 -6.26 -1.60 -0.43
N THR A 153 -5.13 -2.11 0.09
CA THR A 153 -4.17 -1.31 0.86
C THR A 153 -2.71 -1.62 0.56
N ALA A 154 -2.43 -2.32 -0.53
CA ALA A 154 -1.07 -2.76 -0.87
C ALA A 154 -0.91 -2.98 -2.38
N SER A 155 0.31 -2.83 -2.86
CA SER A 155 0.68 -3.25 -4.22
C SER A 155 0.96 -4.74 -4.26
N VAL A 156 0.72 -5.35 -5.42
CA VAL A 156 1.12 -6.74 -5.69
C VAL A 156 2.56 -6.77 -6.19
N VAL A 157 3.36 -7.65 -5.62
CA VAL A 157 4.72 -7.98 -6.06
C VAL A 157 4.81 -9.49 -6.23
N TRP A 158 5.48 -9.96 -7.26
CA TRP A 158 5.69 -11.40 -7.47
C TRP A 158 7.08 -11.70 -8.02
N LEU A 159 7.52 -12.92 -7.77
CA LEU A 159 8.77 -13.47 -8.30
C LEU A 159 8.45 -14.51 -9.37
N THR A 160 9.16 -14.45 -10.48
CA THR A 160 9.07 -15.46 -11.53
C THR A 160 10.40 -15.55 -12.29
N GLY A 161 11.00 -16.74 -12.34
CA GLY A 161 12.24 -16.97 -13.11
C GLY A 161 13.40 -16.04 -12.74
N GLY A 162 13.53 -15.63 -11.46
CA GLY A 162 14.56 -14.70 -10.98
C GLY A 162 14.27 -13.22 -11.27
N GLU A 163 13.08 -12.90 -11.73
CA GLU A 163 12.60 -11.53 -11.94
C GLU A 163 11.54 -11.17 -10.90
N LEU A 164 11.79 -10.07 -10.19
CA LEU A 164 10.86 -9.50 -9.21
C LEU A 164 10.03 -8.43 -9.91
N CYS A 165 8.72 -8.64 -9.96
CA CYS A 165 7.81 -7.83 -10.74
C CYS A 165 6.78 -7.12 -9.87
N SER A 166 6.24 -6.00 -10.36
CA SER A 166 5.02 -5.36 -9.86
C SER A 166 4.17 -4.85 -11.01
N VAL A 167 2.91 -4.57 -10.75
CA VAL A 167 1.98 -4.03 -11.76
C VAL A 167 2.35 -2.57 -12.06
N PRO A 168 2.46 -2.15 -13.34
CA PRO A 168 2.78 -0.76 -13.72
C PRO A 168 1.62 0.17 -13.35
N PRO A 169 1.84 1.14 -12.42
CA PRO A 169 0.74 1.90 -11.85
C PRO A 169 -0.02 2.77 -12.86
N GLU A 170 0.69 3.41 -13.78
CA GLU A 170 0.08 4.29 -14.77
C GLU A 170 -0.75 3.51 -15.80
N GLU A 171 -0.23 2.39 -16.30
CA GLU A 171 -0.92 1.54 -17.27
C GLU A 171 -2.15 0.87 -16.67
N ALA A 172 -2.04 0.38 -15.43
CA ALA A 172 -3.12 -0.30 -14.73
C ALA A 172 -4.11 0.64 -14.06
N GLY A 173 -3.82 1.94 -13.99
CA GLY A 173 -4.67 2.92 -13.29
C GLY A 173 -4.79 2.66 -11.79
N ILE A 174 -3.72 2.23 -11.13
CA ILE A 174 -3.65 1.91 -9.71
C ILE A 174 -2.72 2.85 -8.95
N LEU A 175 -2.69 2.73 -7.63
CA LEU A 175 -1.81 3.55 -6.80
C LEU A 175 -0.34 3.20 -7.02
N ALA A 176 0.52 4.21 -7.24
CA ALA A 176 1.97 4.05 -7.29
C ALA A 176 2.53 3.74 -5.89
N GLY A 177 2.74 2.45 -5.59
CA GLY A 177 3.17 1.97 -4.28
C GLY A 177 4.63 2.29 -3.99
N THR A 178 4.91 3.08 -2.93
CA THR A 178 6.28 3.46 -2.54
C THR A 178 7.12 2.26 -2.12
N THR A 179 6.54 1.32 -1.36
CA THR A 179 7.24 0.11 -0.90
C THR A 179 7.59 -0.82 -2.06
N ALA A 180 6.67 -1.03 -3.02
CA ALA A 180 6.94 -1.85 -4.20
C ALA A 180 8.02 -1.22 -5.07
N ALA A 181 7.96 0.10 -5.30
CA ALA A 181 8.96 0.84 -6.07
C ALA A 181 10.35 0.73 -5.42
N GLU A 182 10.44 0.93 -4.11
CA GLU A 182 11.70 0.80 -3.36
C GLU A 182 12.26 -0.62 -3.44
N LEU A 183 11.41 -1.63 -3.30
CA LEU A 183 11.83 -3.02 -3.42
C LEU A 183 12.40 -3.33 -4.80
N LEU A 184 11.73 -2.91 -5.88
CA LEU A 184 12.19 -3.10 -7.25
C LEU A 184 13.50 -2.36 -7.52
N SER A 185 13.70 -1.16 -6.94
CA SER A 185 14.95 -0.40 -7.10
C SER A 185 16.14 -1.08 -6.42
N ARG A 186 15.92 -1.81 -5.33
CA ARG A 186 16.96 -2.44 -4.52
C ARG A 186 17.20 -3.92 -4.86
N CYS A 187 16.27 -4.60 -5.55
CA CYS A 187 16.32 -6.05 -5.72
C CYS A 187 17.60 -6.57 -6.44
N SER A 188 18.27 -5.71 -7.21
CA SER A 188 19.54 -6.06 -7.87
C SER A 188 20.66 -6.40 -6.87
N SER A 189 20.66 -5.79 -5.67
CA SER A 189 21.62 -6.15 -4.62
C SER A 189 21.40 -7.56 -4.04
N ALA A 190 20.22 -8.13 -4.24
CA ALA A 190 19.90 -9.51 -3.91
C ALA A 190 20.07 -10.47 -5.11
N GLY A 191 20.55 -9.98 -6.25
CA GLY A 191 20.74 -10.78 -7.47
C GLY A 191 19.47 -11.01 -8.30
N LEU A 192 18.41 -10.21 -8.05
CA LEU A 192 17.16 -10.25 -8.80
C LEU A 192 17.09 -9.10 -9.80
N ARG A 193 16.33 -9.28 -10.88
CA ARG A 193 15.96 -8.18 -11.79
C ARG A 193 14.62 -7.61 -11.37
N GLY A 194 14.50 -6.28 -11.29
CA GLY A 194 13.25 -5.60 -10.99
C GLY A 194 12.56 -5.12 -12.26
N SER A 195 11.26 -5.33 -12.39
CA SER A 195 10.49 -4.83 -13.54
C SER A 195 9.04 -4.49 -13.18
N TYR A 196 8.43 -3.66 -14.04
CA TYR A 196 6.99 -3.46 -14.06
C TYR A 196 6.42 -4.14 -15.29
N ARG A 197 5.37 -4.93 -15.11
CA ARG A 197 4.62 -5.53 -16.23
C ARG A 197 3.19 -5.88 -15.80
N MET A 198 2.29 -5.86 -16.77
CA MET A 198 0.95 -6.41 -16.57
C MET A 198 1.04 -7.94 -16.44
N VAL A 199 0.16 -8.51 -15.64
CA VAL A 199 0.09 -9.95 -15.40
C VAL A 199 -1.37 -10.37 -15.25
N THR A 200 -1.78 -11.41 -15.95
CA THR A 200 -3.11 -11.98 -15.74
C THR A 200 -3.16 -12.75 -14.42
N LEU A 201 -4.36 -12.91 -13.87
CA LEU A 201 -4.54 -13.70 -12.65
C LEU A 201 -4.00 -15.13 -12.83
N ASP A 202 -4.24 -15.73 -13.99
CA ASP A 202 -3.77 -17.09 -14.30
C ASP A 202 -2.24 -17.17 -14.36
N GLU A 203 -1.55 -16.19 -14.95
CA GLU A 203 -0.08 -16.11 -14.92
C GLU A 203 0.44 -15.88 -13.48
N LEU A 204 -0.22 -15.01 -12.71
CA LEU A 204 0.16 -14.73 -11.32
C LEU A 204 0.04 -15.98 -10.44
N THR A 205 -0.95 -16.85 -10.66
CA THR A 205 -1.06 -18.12 -9.92
C THR A 205 0.14 -19.05 -10.13
N ARG A 206 0.85 -18.92 -11.25
CA ARG A 206 2.05 -19.70 -11.59
C ARG A 206 3.36 -19.06 -11.15
N ALA A 207 3.33 -17.87 -10.56
CA ALA A 207 4.53 -17.21 -10.03
C ALA A 207 5.19 -18.05 -8.93
N ASP A 208 6.52 -17.95 -8.79
CA ASP A 208 7.30 -18.64 -7.76
C ASP A 208 6.88 -18.19 -6.35
N ALA A 209 6.56 -16.90 -6.17
CA ALA A 209 6.05 -16.32 -4.94
C ALA A 209 5.27 -15.03 -5.23
N ILE A 210 4.36 -14.66 -4.33
CA ILE A 210 3.54 -13.44 -4.42
C ILE A 210 3.55 -12.77 -3.04
N TRP A 211 3.64 -11.44 -3.02
CA TRP A 211 3.58 -10.63 -1.81
C TRP A 211 2.66 -9.43 -2.00
N PHE A 212 2.06 -8.98 -0.90
CA PHE A 212 1.44 -7.67 -0.80
C PHE A 212 2.38 -6.71 -0.09
N ALA A 213 2.74 -5.61 -0.77
CA ALA A 213 3.71 -4.63 -0.32
C ALA A 213 3.03 -3.33 0.14
N SER A 214 3.31 -2.88 1.36
CA SER A 214 2.85 -1.58 1.88
C SER A 214 3.74 -1.06 3.00
N ALA A 215 3.70 0.23 3.28
CA ALA A 215 4.63 0.90 4.18
C ALA A 215 4.70 0.31 5.61
N LEU A 216 3.59 -0.09 6.22
CA LEU A 216 3.62 -0.66 7.58
C LEU A 216 3.82 -2.17 7.58
N ARG A 217 3.35 -2.84 6.53
CA ARG A 217 3.43 -4.29 6.37
C ARG A 217 4.82 -4.74 5.93
N GLY A 218 5.58 -3.88 5.22
CA GLY A 218 6.71 -4.33 4.43
C GLY A 218 6.18 -5.25 3.34
N LEU A 219 6.37 -6.54 3.51
CA LEU A 219 5.84 -7.59 2.64
C LEU A 219 5.01 -8.58 3.46
N ALA A 220 3.81 -8.88 3.00
CA ALA A 220 3.05 -10.05 3.47
C ALA A 220 2.97 -11.07 2.33
N GLU A 221 3.54 -12.25 2.56
CA GLU A 221 3.57 -13.32 1.57
C GLU A 221 2.18 -13.95 1.41
N VAL A 222 1.76 -14.14 0.17
CA VAL A 222 0.49 -14.80 -0.16
C VAL A 222 0.66 -16.32 0.00
N THR A 223 0.08 -16.87 1.05
CA THR A 223 0.15 -18.30 1.40
C THR A 223 -1.00 -19.12 0.82
N SER A 224 -2.02 -18.44 0.32
CA SER A 224 -3.12 -19.04 -0.44
C SER A 224 -3.72 -17.97 -1.36
N LEU A 225 -4.03 -18.36 -2.60
CA LEU A 225 -4.76 -17.53 -3.55
C LEU A 225 -6.00 -18.31 -4.02
N ASP A 226 -7.19 -17.75 -3.80
CA ASP A 226 -8.50 -18.36 -4.12
C ASP A 226 -8.65 -19.80 -3.58
N GLY A 227 -8.18 -20.01 -2.35
CA GLY A 227 -8.23 -21.31 -1.70
C GLY A 227 -7.13 -22.28 -2.10
N VAL A 228 -6.30 -21.95 -3.10
CA VAL A 228 -5.16 -22.79 -3.51
C VAL A 228 -3.94 -22.45 -2.66
N PRO A 229 -3.44 -23.40 -1.83
CA PRO A 229 -2.27 -23.17 -0.98
C PRO A 229 -1.00 -22.92 -1.79
N ARG A 230 -0.12 -22.09 -1.25
CA ARG A 230 1.20 -21.78 -1.82
C ARG A 230 2.30 -22.09 -0.81
N ALA A 231 3.39 -22.64 -1.28
CA ALA A 231 4.57 -22.85 -0.44
C ALA A 231 5.21 -21.50 -0.05
N ARG A 232 5.81 -21.45 1.15
CA ARG A 232 6.56 -20.28 1.60
C ARG A 232 7.84 -20.12 0.77
N SER A 233 8.14 -18.88 0.43
CA SER A 233 9.31 -18.54 -0.35
C SER A 233 10.54 -18.28 0.55
N PRO A 234 11.70 -18.82 0.22
CA PRO A 234 12.95 -18.49 0.92
C PRO A 234 13.39 -17.02 0.68
N TRP A 235 12.76 -16.33 -0.25
CA TRP A 235 13.04 -14.93 -0.55
C TRP A 235 12.38 -13.96 0.43
N THR A 236 11.28 -14.34 1.10
CA THR A 236 10.55 -13.44 1.99
C THR A 236 11.44 -12.77 3.04
N PRO A 237 12.24 -13.47 3.84
CA PRO A 237 13.11 -12.82 4.81
C PRO A 237 14.17 -11.92 4.15
N ARG A 238 14.76 -12.35 3.03
CA ARG A 238 15.79 -11.56 2.31
C ARG A 238 15.22 -10.25 1.76
N LEU A 239 14.01 -10.28 1.22
CA LEU A 239 13.35 -9.09 0.69
C LEU A 239 12.86 -8.14 1.81
N LEU A 240 12.46 -8.68 2.96
CA LEU A 240 12.16 -7.89 4.14
C LEU A 240 13.43 -7.20 4.68
N ASP A 241 14.54 -7.92 4.83
CA ASP A 241 15.82 -7.36 5.24
C ASP A 241 16.28 -6.24 4.28
N LEU A 242 16.09 -6.43 2.97
CA LEU A 242 16.41 -5.42 1.95
C LEU A 242 15.65 -4.10 2.15
N LEU A 243 14.43 -4.19 2.70
CA LEU A 243 13.59 -3.06 3.05
C LEU A 243 13.80 -2.58 4.50
N GLY A 244 14.63 -3.27 5.29
CA GLY A 244 14.91 -2.94 6.70
C GLY A 244 13.77 -3.33 7.66
N TYR A 245 13.07 -4.46 7.41
CA TYR A 245 12.02 -5.01 8.30
C TYR A 245 12.50 -6.24 9.04
#